data_75f4bc4fd651a24a006fe8097952c91e
#
_entry.id   75f4bc4fd651a24a006fe8097952c91e
#
_cell.length_a   1.000
_cell.length_b   1.000
_cell.length_c   1.000
_cell.angle_alpha   90.00
_cell.angle_beta   90.00
_cell.angle_gamma   90.00
#
_symmetry.space_group_name_H-M   'P 1'
#
loop_
_entity.id
_entity.type
_entity.pdbx_description
1 polymer ?
#
loop_
_entity_poly.entity_id
_entity_poly.type
_entity_poly.pdbx_seq_one_letter_code
_entity_poly.pdbx_strand_id
1 'polypeptide(L)'
;MNKIIITATVMCLSICLWAQGNKGITASRLAEGDLLFCVAESGNNITDVTTGLDGRQIDHVAIYHNAGGKGFALEAIHKGVCLTPIDSFMARRHVVVVGQLKETVGVARSVERAIQFIGTPYDFNFMPSDSAMYCSELVQKCYRSRDGELVFKPIPMSFHDKTGTITAYWRDYYARQGLKVPEGEPGSNPGDLSRSDKIVILGELRK
;
A
#
# COMPACT_ATOMS: atom_id res chain seq x y z
N MET A 1 -53.05 -12.17 -45.05
CA MET A 1 -51.65 -12.54 -44.71
C MET A 1 -51.10 -11.49 -43.79
N ASN A 2 -51.21 -11.70 -42.47
CA ASN A 2 -50.77 -10.75 -41.45
C ASN A 2 -49.33 -11.12 -41.03
N LYS A 3 -48.40 -10.21 -41.29
CA LYS A 3 -47.02 -10.33 -40.80
C LYS A 3 -46.98 -9.77 -39.38
N ILE A 4 -46.75 -10.65 -38.40
CA ILE A 4 -46.46 -10.27 -37.03
C ILE A 4 -44.98 -9.87 -36.97
N ILE A 5 -44.70 -8.60 -36.67
CA ILE A 5 -43.36 -8.10 -36.39
C ILE A 5 -43.15 -8.28 -34.91
N ILE A 6 -42.27 -9.23 -34.55
CA ILE A 6 -41.80 -9.40 -33.17
C ILE A 6 -40.60 -8.47 -32.98
N THR A 7 -40.82 -7.35 -32.31
CA THR A 7 -39.78 -6.47 -31.84
C THR A 7 -39.16 -7.05 -30.57
N ALA A 8 -37.96 -7.60 -30.70
CA ALA A 8 -37.19 -8.04 -29.56
C ALA A 8 -36.65 -6.82 -28.81
N THR A 9 -37.22 -6.55 -27.67
CA THR A 9 -36.69 -5.55 -26.72
C THR A 9 -35.51 -6.19 -26.00
N VAL A 10 -34.31 -5.92 -26.48
CA VAL A 10 -33.08 -6.21 -25.74
C VAL A 10 -32.96 -5.13 -24.65
N MET A 11 -33.43 -5.48 -23.46
CA MET A 11 -33.31 -4.64 -22.29
C MET A 11 -31.88 -4.74 -21.77
N CYS A 12 -31.10 -3.66 -21.93
CA CYS A 12 -29.77 -3.50 -21.36
C CYS A 12 -29.78 -3.71 -19.85
N LEU A 13 -29.32 -4.87 -19.42
CA LEU A 13 -29.00 -5.21 -18.03
C LEU A 13 -27.51 -4.85 -17.73
N SER A 14 -27.10 -3.63 -18.00
CA SER A 14 -25.72 -3.18 -17.83
C SER A 14 -25.56 -1.98 -16.92
N ILE A 15 -26.49 -1.69 -16.03
CA ILE A 15 -26.35 -0.56 -15.11
C ILE A 15 -26.88 -0.96 -13.74
N CYS A 16 -26.10 -1.73 -12.96
CA CYS A 16 -26.30 -1.88 -11.51
C CYS A 16 -25.09 -2.47 -10.79
N LEU A 17 -23.85 -2.18 -11.20
CA LEU A 17 -22.64 -2.63 -10.44
C LEU A 17 -21.86 -1.46 -9.80
N TRP A 18 -22.35 -0.22 -9.86
CA TRP A 18 -21.64 0.96 -9.35
C TRP A 18 -22.24 1.61 -8.10
N ALA A 19 -23.20 0.95 -7.46
CA ALA A 19 -23.81 1.43 -6.21
C ALA A 19 -23.66 0.43 -5.06
N GLN A 20 -22.54 -0.30 -4.97
CA GLN A 20 -22.13 -0.85 -3.69
C GLN A 20 -21.46 0.28 -2.92
N GLY A 21 -22.25 1.00 -2.15
CA GLY A 21 -21.76 1.99 -1.20
C GLY A 21 -20.58 1.40 -0.43
N ASN A 22 -19.55 2.20 -0.26
CA ASN A 22 -18.28 1.90 0.40
C ASN A 22 -18.55 1.27 1.78
N LYS A 23 -18.86 -0.03 1.81
CA LYS A 23 -19.09 -0.79 3.05
C LYS A 23 -17.74 -1.02 3.65
N GLY A 24 -17.37 -0.15 4.61
CA GLY A 24 -16.14 -0.35 5.36
C GLY A 24 -16.08 -1.77 5.90
N ILE A 25 -14.89 -2.32 5.99
CA ILE A 25 -14.63 -3.64 6.55
C ILE A 25 -14.25 -3.52 8.03
N THR A 26 -14.50 -4.55 8.81
CA THR A 26 -14.10 -4.63 10.21
C THR A 26 -12.78 -5.38 10.35
N ALA A 27 -12.05 -5.19 11.45
CA ALA A 27 -10.79 -5.89 11.72
C ALA A 27 -10.94 -7.42 11.71
N SER A 28 -12.12 -7.95 12.04
CA SER A 28 -12.42 -9.39 12.00
C SER A 28 -12.47 -9.98 10.58
N ARG A 29 -12.50 -9.14 9.55
CA ARG A 29 -12.49 -9.57 8.14
C ARG A 29 -11.11 -9.47 7.49
N LEU A 30 -10.13 -8.95 8.21
CA LEU A 30 -8.75 -8.91 7.72
C LEU A 30 -8.18 -10.32 7.62
N ALA A 31 -7.52 -10.60 6.52
CA ALA A 31 -6.81 -11.84 6.27
C ALA A 31 -5.31 -11.63 6.37
N GLU A 32 -4.59 -12.70 6.71
CA GLU A 32 -3.12 -12.70 6.75
C GLU A 32 -2.53 -12.12 5.47
N GLY A 33 -1.67 -11.11 5.62
CA GLY A 33 -1.01 -10.45 4.50
C GLY A 33 -1.87 -9.42 3.76
N ASP A 34 -3.03 -9.02 4.28
CA ASP A 34 -3.72 -7.84 3.75
C ASP A 34 -2.85 -6.60 3.95
N LEU A 35 -2.84 -5.72 2.96
CA LEU A 35 -2.10 -4.46 2.99
C LEU A 35 -2.97 -3.34 3.55
N LEU A 36 -2.44 -2.64 4.53
CA LEU A 36 -3.12 -1.56 5.24
C LEU A 36 -2.53 -0.22 4.79
N PHE A 37 -3.16 0.43 3.82
CA PHE A 37 -2.74 1.72 3.28
C PHE A 37 -3.30 2.87 4.11
N CYS A 38 -2.44 3.66 4.72
CA CYS A 38 -2.83 4.79 5.55
C CYS A 38 -2.96 6.05 4.70
N VAL A 39 -4.13 6.68 4.79
CA VAL A 39 -4.38 7.98 4.16
C VAL A 39 -3.94 9.07 5.13
N ALA A 40 -3.09 9.98 4.69
CA ALA A 40 -2.67 11.15 5.45
C ALA A 40 -3.84 12.11 5.68
N GLU A 41 -3.91 12.74 6.84
CA GLU A 41 -4.93 13.76 7.14
C GLU A 41 -4.73 15.04 6.33
N SER A 42 -3.47 15.34 6.03
CA SER A 42 -3.05 16.48 5.23
C SER A 42 -1.84 16.10 4.40
N GLY A 43 -1.52 16.89 3.37
CA GLY A 43 -0.31 16.71 2.57
C GLY A 43 0.95 16.71 3.44
N ASN A 44 1.89 15.88 3.07
CA ASN A 44 3.22 15.80 3.68
C ASN A 44 4.28 15.51 2.61
N ASN A 45 5.54 15.51 3.02
CA ASN A 45 6.66 15.39 2.09
C ASN A 45 6.62 14.11 1.21
N ILE A 46 6.02 13.03 1.68
CA ILE A 46 5.82 11.80 0.90
C ILE A 46 4.69 12.02 -0.12
N THR A 47 3.56 12.56 0.32
CA THR A 47 2.38 12.74 -0.54
C THR A 47 2.50 13.90 -1.52
N ASP A 48 3.47 14.79 -1.31
CA ASP A 48 3.80 15.86 -2.26
C ASP A 48 4.45 15.31 -3.54
N VAL A 49 5.13 14.16 -3.44
CA VAL A 49 5.88 13.54 -4.54
C VAL A 49 5.29 12.18 -4.97
N THR A 50 4.22 11.72 -4.35
CA THR A 50 3.55 10.45 -4.68
C THR A 50 2.04 10.65 -4.87
N THR A 51 1.41 9.72 -5.57
CA THR A 51 -0.05 9.72 -5.76
C THR A 51 -0.59 8.33 -5.43
N GLY A 52 -1.55 8.25 -4.53
CA GLY A 52 -2.19 6.99 -4.16
C GLY A 52 -3.45 6.67 -4.96
N LEU A 53 -4.13 5.59 -4.56
CA LEU A 53 -5.41 5.14 -5.10
C LEU A 53 -6.42 6.29 -5.12
N ASP A 54 -7.10 6.47 -6.25
CA ASP A 54 -8.12 7.51 -6.47
C ASP A 54 -7.65 8.93 -6.10
N GLY A 55 -6.33 9.20 -6.28
CA GLY A 55 -5.74 10.50 -5.94
C GLY A 55 -5.55 10.75 -4.44
N ARG A 56 -5.78 9.74 -3.59
CA ARG A 56 -5.61 9.84 -2.13
C ARG A 56 -4.14 10.07 -1.74
N GLN A 57 -3.95 10.80 -0.68
CA GLN A 57 -2.64 11.05 -0.08
C GLN A 57 -2.27 9.86 0.82
N ILE A 58 -1.64 8.83 0.26
CA ILE A 58 -1.21 7.64 1.01
C ILE A 58 0.26 7.80 1.38
N ASP A 59 0.56 7.86 2.66
CA ASP A 59 1.90 8.10 3.20
C ASP A 59 2.53 6.89 3.90
N HIS A 60 1.74 5.84 4.15
CA HIS A 60 2.23 4.66 4.85
C HIS A 60 1.51 3.39 4.40
N VAL A 61 2.18 2.25 4.54
CA VAL A 61 1.60 0.92 4.36
C VAL A 61 2.12 -0.03 5.43
N ALA A 62 1.25 -0.90 5.92
CA ALA A 62 1.57 -2.00 6.82
C ALA A 62 1.01 -3.32 6.28
N ILE A 63 1.49 -4.43 6.81
CA ILE A 63 1.04 -5.78 6.51
C ILE A 63 0.20 -6.27 7.69
N TYR A 64 -1.02 -6.74 7.45
CA TYR A 64 -1.79 -7.37 8.51
C TYR A 64 -1.23 -8.75 8.83
N HIS A 65 -1.02 -9.03 10.12
CA HIS A 65 -0.56 -10.30 10.65
C HIS A 65 -1.44 -10.78 11.81
N ASN A 66 -1.85 -12.03 11.79
CA ASN A 66 -2.60 -12.67 12.86
C ASN A 66 -1.70 -13.62 13.65
N ALA A 67 -1.31 -13.21 14.84
CA ALA A 67 -0.53 -14.04 15.76
C ALA A 67 -1.42 -14.60 16.86
N GLY A 68 -1.75 -15.88 16.77
CA GLY A 68 -2.53 -16.57 17.80
C GLY A 68 -3.93 -15.96 18.07
N GLY A 69 -4.60 -15.50 17.04
CA GLY A 69 -5.93 -14.89 17.13
C GLY A 69 -5.90 -13.39 17.47
N LYS A 70 -4.71 -12.79 17.59
CA LYS A 70 -4.55 -11.34 17.78
C LYS A 70 -4.05 -10.69 16.50
N GLY A 71 -4.70 -9.62 16.07
CA GLY A 71 -4.32 -8.87 14.88
C GLY A 71 -3.22 -7.84 15.17
N PHE A 72 -2.25 -7.77 14.26
CA PHE A 72 -1.16 -6.80 14.29
C PHE A 72 -0.97 -6.16 12.92
N ALA A 73 -0.48 -4.93 12.91
CA ALA A 73 0.15 -4.31 11.76
C ALA A 73 1.67 -4.56 11.86
N LEU A 74 2.23 -5.31 10.93
CA LEU A 74 3.66 -5.46 10.73
C LEU A 74 4.11 -4.32 9.84
N GLU A 75 4.90 -3.40 10.37
CA GLU A 75 5.20 -2.12 9.73
C GLU A 75 6.63 -1.66 10.00
N ALA A 76 7.22 -0.92 9.06
CA ALA A 76 8.44 -0.17 9.30
C ALA A 76 8.07 1.28 9.63
N ILE A 77 8.44 1.72 10.83
CA ILE A 77 8.23 3.07 11.37
C ILE A 77 9.53 3.60 11.98
N HIS A 78 9.53 4.83 12.48
CA HIS A 78 10.74 5.47 13.04
C HIS A 78 11.51 4.60 14.07
N LYS A 79 10.87 3.62 14.70
CA LYS A 79 11.50 2.66 15.61
C LYS A 79 12.08 1.43 14.89
N GLY A 80 11.96 1.37 13.58
CA GLY A 80 12.29 0.20 12.77
C GLY A 80 11.08 -0.67 12.46
N VAL A 81 11.34 -1.88 11.96
CA VAL A 81 10.30 -2.87 11.66
C VAL A 81 9.78 -3.48 12.95
N CYS A 82 8.48 -3.44 13.15
CA CYS A 82 7.85 -3.91 14.39
C CYS A 82 6.41 -4.40 14.18
N LEU A 83 5.88 -5.10 15.19
CA LEU A 83 4.47 -5.47 15.30
C LEU A 83 3.75 -4.43 16.17
N THR A 84 2.74 -3.79 15.61
CA THR A 84 1.84 -2.88 16.33
C THR A 84 0.48 -3.55 16.47
N PRO A 85 -0.09 -3.70 17.69
CA PRO A 85 -1.45 -4.21 17.83
C PRO A 85 -2.42 -3.42 16.95
N ILE A 86 -3.35 -4.13 16.28
CA ILE A 86 -4.23 -3.51 15.27
C ILE A 86 -5.03 -2.33 15.83
N ASP A 87 -5.51 -2.42 17.07
CA ASP A 87 -6.24 -1.32 17.72
C ASP A 87 -5.36 -0.09 17.93
N SER A 88 -4.09 -0.29 18.31
CA SER A 88 -3.11 0.80 18.47
C SER A 88 -2.72 1.39 17.11
N PHE A 89 -2.62 0.57 16.07
CA PHE A 89 -2.41 1.03 14.71
C PHE A 89 -3.58 1.91 14.24
N MET A 90 -4.81 1.43 14.40
CA MET A 90 -6.03 2.16 14.04
C MET A 90 -6.23 3.45 14.84
N ALA A 91 -5.78 3.48 16.10
CA ALA A 91 -5.89 4.69 16.93
C ALA A 91 -5.05 5.86 16.39
N ARG A 92 -3.97 5.57 15.67
CA ARG A 92 -3.06 6.57 15.07
C ARG A 92 -3.49 7.03 13.67
N ARG A 93 -4.52 6.42 13.09
CA ARG A 93 -4.90 6.64 11.70
C ARG A 93 -6.39 6.93 11.58
N HIS A 94 -6.74 7.92 10.77
CA HIS A 94 -8.15 8.29 10.55
C HIS A 94 -8.79 7.41 9.49
N VAL A 95 -8.08 7.16 8.39
CA VAL A 95 -8.54 6.33 7.28
C VAL A 95 -7.45 5.33 6.90
N VAL A 96 -7.85 4.07 6.84
CA VAL A 96 -7.01 2.97 6.35
C VAL A 96 -7.77 2.25 5.25
N VAL A 97 -7.18 2.19 4.06
CA VAL A 97 -7.69 1.44 2.92
C VAL A 97 -7.07 0.06 2.93
N VAL A 98 -7.87 -0.98 2.80
CA VAL A 98 -7.39 -2.37 2.80
C VAL A 98 -7.28 -2.88 1.38
N GLY A 99 -6.08 -3.34 1.03
CA GLY A 99 -5.78 -4.05 -0.22
C GLY A 99 -5.44 -5.51 0.05
N GLN A 100 -5.98 -6.41 -0.76
CA GLN A 100 -5.69 -7.84 -0.70
C GLN A 100 -5.06 -8.28 -2.02
N LEU A 101 -4.07 -9.15 -1.96
CA LEU A 101 -3.51 -9.74 -3.18
C LEU A 101 -4.57 -10.57 -3.92
N LYS A 102 -4.64 -10.38 -5.25
CA LYS A 102 -5.49 -11.18 -6.14
C LYS A 102 -5.07 -12.64 -6.14
N GLU A 103 -3.76 -12.88 -6.07
CA GLU A 103 -3.20 -14.22 -5.90
C GLU A 103 -2.70 -14.41 -4.47
N THR A 104 -3.40 -15.25 -3.71
CA THR A 104 -3.11 -15.48 -2.28
C THR A 104 -2.07 -16.58 -2.04
N VAL A 105 -1.69 -17.33 -3.08
CA VAL A 105 -0.66 -18.37 -2.95
C VAL A 105 0.70 -17.75 -2.65
N GLY A 106 1.27 -18.09 -1.50
CA GLY A 106 2.57 -17.56 -1.04
C GLY A 106 2.49 -16.36 -0.10
N VAL A 107 1.28 -15.83 0.16
CA VAL A 107 1.09 -14.69 1.08
C VAL A 107 1.62 -15.00 2.48
N ALA A 108 1.28 -16.16 3.04
CA ALA A 108 1.78 -16.54 4.36
C ALA A 108 3.33 -16.54 4.43
N ARG A 109 3.99 -17.10 3.41
CA ARG A 109 5.46 -17.04 3.32
C ARG A 109 6.00 -15.61 3.15
N SER A 110 5.22 -14.73 2.53
CA SER A 110 5.59 -13.31 2.40
C SER A 110 5.55 -12.60 3.75
N VAL A 111 4.54 -12.90 4.56
CA VAL A 111 4.45 -12.41 5.94
C VAL A 111 5.55 -13.00 6.81
N GLU A 112 5.84 -14.30 6.71
CA GLU A 112 6.97 -14.94 7.41
C GLU A 112 8.31 -14.26 7.08
N ARG A 113 8.54 -13.90 5.80
CA ARG A 113 9.73 -13.11 5.41
C ARG A 113 9.75 -11.73 6.06
N ALA A 114 8.61 -11.06 6.08
CA ALA A 114 8.52 -9.73 6.69
C ALA A 114 8.77 -9.75 8.20
N ILE A 115 8.33 -10.81 8.89
CA ILE A 115 8.59 -11.04 10.32
C ILE A 115 10.10 -11.15 10.61
N GLN A 116 10.89 -11.71 9.70
CA GLN A 116 12.34 -11.84 9.86
C GLN A 116 13.05 -10.48 9.92
N PHE A 117 12.44 -9.42 9.40
CA PHE A 117 12.97 -8.05 9.46
C PHE A 117 12.62 -7.30 10.74
N ILE A 118 11.86 -7.91 11.69
CA ILE A 118 11.54 -7.25 12.96
C ILE A 118 12.84 -6.86 13.68
N GLY A 119 12.92 -5.58 14.07
CA GLY A 119 14.12 -4.99 14.69
C GLY A 119 15.07 -4.31 13.69
N THR A 120 14.89 -4.50 12.37
CA THR A 120 15.65 -3.76 11.37
C THR A 120 15.36 -2.25 11.52
N PRO A 121 16.38 -1.37 11.53
CA PRO A 121 16.19 0.06 11.64
C PRO A 121 15.34 0.64 10.52
N TYR A 122 14.71 1.80 10.76
CA TYR A 122 14.01 2.52 9.70
C TYR A 122 15.00 3.20 8.76
N ASP A 123 14.79 3.03 7.45
CA ASP A 123 15.57 3.75 6.45
C ASP A 123 14.97 5.14 6.20
N PHE A 124 15.58 6.14 6.82
CA PHE A 124 15.21 7.54 6.63
C PHE A 124 15.73 8.13 5.31
N ASN A 125 16.70 7.46 4.67
CA ASN A 125 17.33 7.95 3.45
C ASN A 125 16.76 7.29 2.19
N PHE A 126 15.86 6.34 2.34
CA PHE A 126 15.21 5.63 1.22
C PHE A 126 16.23 5.05 0.23
N MET A 127 17.35 4.55 0.75
CA MET A 127 18.43 3.99 -0.08
C MET A 127 18.23 2.49 -0.30
N PRO A 128 18.57 1.96 -1.48
CA PRO A 128 18.47 0.52 -1.73
C PRO A 128 19.48 -0.26 -0.89
N SER A 129 19.05 -0.78 0.25
CA SER A 129 19.87 -1.51 1.21
C SER A 129 18.99 -2.49 1.98
N ASP A 130 19.60 -3.53 2.60
CA ASP A 130 18.90 -4.46 3.52
C ASP A 130 19.21 -4.17 4.98
N SER A 131 20.08 -3.19 5.27
CA SER A 131 20.47 -2.82 6.63
C SER A 131 19.44 -1.95 7.36
N ALA A 132 18.55 -1.31 6.61
CA ALA A 132 17.44 -0.51 7.08
C ALA A 132 16.26 -0.71 6.14
N MET A 133 15.04 -0.36 6.58
CA MET A 133 13.81 -0.65 5.83
C MET A 133 12.79 0.47 6.01
N TYR A 134 12.20 0.96 4.93
CA TYR A 134 11.02 1.83 4.99
C TYR A 134 9.73 1.07 4.67
N CYS A 135 8.58 1.66 4.92
CA CYS A 135 7.29 0.95 4.98
C CYS A 135 6.93 0.19 3.68
N SER A 136 7.02 0.85 2.54
CA SER A 136 6.68 0.21 1.26
C SER A 136 7.77 -0.73 0.76
N GLU A 137 9.02 -0.52 1.13
CA GLU A 137 10.12 -1.41 0.82
C GLU A 137 9.96 -2.77 1.53
N LEU A 138 9.50 -2.77 2.79
CA LEU A 138 9.18 -4.01 3.52
C LEU A 138 8.17 -4.84 2.73
N VAL A 139 7.11 -4.22 2.22
CA VAL A 139 6.12 -4.90 1.37
C VAL A 139 6.77 -5.37 0.08
N GLN A 140 7.45 -4.47 -0.65
CA GLN A 140 8.04 -4.74 -1.95
C GLN A 140 9.04 -5.90 -1.91
N LYS A 141 9.92 -5.97 -0.90
CA LYS A 141 10.92 -7.02 -0.76
C LYS A 141 10.35 -8.36 -0.30
N CYS A 142 9.30 -8.35 0.52
CA CYS A 142 8.77 -9.56 1.14
C CYS A 142 7.71 -10.28 0.31
N TYR A 143 6.92 -9.55 -0.49
CA TYR A 143 5.87 -10.16 -1.27
C TYR A 143 6.40 -10.84 -2.53
N ARG A 144 6.28 -12.16 -2.54
CA ARG A 144 6.75 -12.98 -3.67
C ARG A 144 5.65 -13.91 -4.17
N SER A 145 5.64 -14.10 -5.47
CA SER A 145 4.80 -15.09 -6.14
C SER A 145 5.18 -16.52 -5.72
N ARG A 146 4.40 -17.49 -6.19
CA ARG A 146 4.69 -18.91 -6.00
C ARG A 146 6.09 -19.30 -6.48
N ASP A 147 6.53 -18.69 -7.58
CA ASP A 147 7.83 -18.99 -8.24
C ASP A 147 9.00 -18.20 -7.62
N GLY A 148 8.74 -17.42 -6.55
CA GLY A 148 9.76 -16.65 -5.82
C GLY A 148 10.03 -15.26 -6.38
N GLU A 149 9.39 -14.88 -7.49
CA GLU A 149 9.51 -13.55 -8.08
C GLU A 149 8.84 -12.47 -7.23
N LEU A 150 9.36 -11.25 -7.27
CA LEU A 150 8.74 -10.12 -6.59
C LEU A 150 7.36 -9.82 -7.18
N VAL A 151 6.34 -9.81 -6.32
CA VAL A 151 4.97 -9.37 -6.70
C VAL A 151 4.96 -7.89 -7.05
N PHE A 152 5.64 -7.08 -6.24
CA PHE A 152 5.81 -5.65 -6.45
C PHE A 152 7.25 -5.40 -6.90
N LYS A 153 7.44 -5.12 -8.18
CA LYS A 153 8.77 -4.82 -8.72
C LYS A 153 9.22 -3.42 -8.27
N PRO A 154 10.53 -3.22 -8.03
CA PRO A 154 11.06 -1.89 -7.80
C PRO A 154 10.71 -0.95 -8.95
N ILE A 155 10.43 0.30 -8.62
CA ILE A 155 10.21 1.38 -9.58
C ILE A 155 11.29 2.44 -9.37
N PRO A 156 11.63 3.24 -10.38
CA PRO A 156 12.46 4.43 -10.19
C PRO A 156 11.77 5.37 -9.20
N MET A 157 12.44 5.68 -8.09
CA MET A 157 11.91 6.65 -7.13
C MET A 157 11.91 8.05 -7.74
N SER A 158 10.90 8.84 -7.38
CA SER A 158 10.83 10.23 -7.78
C SER A 158 10.55 11.13 -6.58
N PHE A 159 11.30 12.22 -6.50
CA PHE A 159 11.17 13.27 -5.49
C PHE A 159 10.63 14.58 -6.11
N HIS A 160 10.06 14.46 -7.32
CA HIS A 160 9.44 15.57 -8.03
C HIS A 160 7.99 15.75 -7.60
N ASP A 161 7.60 16.98 -7.42
CA ASP A 161 6.21 17.36 -7.26
C ASP A 161 5.45 17.36 -8.63
N LYS A 162 4.20 17.77 -8.59
CA LYS A 162 3.35 17.85 -9.79
C LYS A 162 3.84 18.86 -10.84
N THR A 163 4.77 19.73 -10.49
CA THR A 163 5.39 20.69 -11.43
C THR A 163 6.62 20.10 -12.13
N GLY A 164 7.02 18.89 -11.76
CA GLY A 164 8.22 18.24 -12.29
C GLY A 164 9.52 18.75 -11.66
N THR A 165 9.43 19.33 -10.46
CA THR A 165 10.59 19.87 -9.73
C THR A 165 10.81 19.07 -8.44
N ILE A 166 12.06 18.67 -8.16
CA ILE A 166 12.41 18.11 -6.85
C ILE A 166 12.09 19.16 -5.78
N THR A 167 11.25 18.80 -4.80
CA THR A 167 10.79 19.76 -3.79
C THR A 167 11.94 20.31 -2.97
N ALA A 168 11.79 21.53 -2.44
CA ALA A 168 12.78 22.15 -1.59
C ALA A 168 13.10 21.29 -0.36
N TYR A 169 12.06 20.67 0.22
CA TYR A 169 12.20 19.77 1.37
C TYR A 169 13.23 18.66 1.09
N TRP A 170 13.07 17.91 0.00
CA TRP A 170 13.96 16.78 -0.31
C TRP A 170 15.37 17.23 -0.66
N ARG A 171 15.53 18.32 -1.42
CA ARG A 171 16.86 18.89 -1.67
C ARG A 171 17.61 19.23 -0.37
N ASP A 172 16.93 19.95 0.53
CA ASP A 172 17.53 20.36 1.80
C ASP A 172 17.75 19.18 2.75
N TYR A 173 16.84 18.21 2.74
CA TYR A 173 16.95 17.00 3.56
C TYR A 173 18.24 16.23 3.26
N TYR A 174 18.49 15.92 2.00
CA TYR A 174 19.69 15.18 1.59
C TYR A 174 20.95 16.07 1.66
N ALA A 175 20.87 17.34 1.30
CA ALA A 175 22.00 18.26 1.39
C ALA A 175 22.57 18.40 2.82
N ARG A 176 21.68 18.44 3.83
CA ARG A 176 22.13 18.49 5.25
C ARG A 176 22.90 17.25 5.68
N GLN A 177 22.72 16.14 5.00
CA GLN A 177 23.41 14.87 5.28
C GLN A 177 24.66 14.67 4.36
N GLY A 178 24.94 15.61 3.46
CA GLY A 178 25.99 15.48 2.46
C GLY A 178 25.67 14.43 1.38
N LEU A 179 24.40 14.08 1.22
CA LEU A 179 23.90 13.08 0.27
C LEU A 179 23.26 13.77 -0.94
N LYS A 180 23.20 13.02 -2.04
CA LYS A 180 22.39 13.40 -3.20
C LYS A 180 20.99 12.81 -3.04
N VAL A 181 19.98 13.50 -3.57
CA VAL A 181 18.62 12.94 -3.69
C VAL A 181 18.71 11.68 -4.55
N PRO A 182 18.21 10.53 -4.08
CA PRO A 182 18.26 9.26 -4.82
C PRO A 182 17.17 9.19 -5.90
N GLU A 183 17.10 10.22 -6.73
CA GLU A 183 16.20 10.30 -7.87
C GLU A 183 16.52 9.22 -8.89
N GLY A 184 15.52 8.43 -9.28
CA GLY A 184 15.67 7.35 -10.25
C GLY A 184 16.24 6.05 -9.68
N GLU A 185 16.68 6.03 -8.42
CA GLU A 185 17.13 4.78 -7.79
C GLU A 185 15.95 3.81 -7.61
N PRO A 186 16.20 2.49 -7.69
CA PRO A 186 15.14 1.50 -7.54
C PRO A 186 14.57 1.50 -6.11
N GLY A 187 13.26 1.63 -6.01
CA GLY A 187 12.58 1.67 -4.71
C GLY A 187 11.09 1.41 -4.84
N SER A 188 10.33 1.90 -3.88
CA SER A 188 8.88 1.80 -3.84
C SER A 188 8.28 2.97 -3.06
N ASN A 189 6.98 3.19 -3.21
CA ASN A 189 6.23 4.08 -2.34
C ASN A 189 4.83 3.51 -2.06
N PRO A 190 4.19 3.87 -0.94
CA PRO A 190 2.91 3.30 -0.56
C PRO A 190 1.77 3.72 -1.50
N GLY A 191 1.88 4.89 -2.14
CA GLY A 191 0.91 5.37 -3.12
C GLY A 191 0.86 4.45 -4.35
N ASP A 192 2.00 4.13 -4.96
CA ASP A 192 2.07 3.24 -6.12
C ASP A 192 1.66 1.82 -5.78
N LEU A 193 2.05 1.30 -4.61
CA LEU A 193 1.58 -0.01 -4.15
C LEU A 193 0.06 -0.06 -4.07
N SER A 194 -0.59 1.01 -3.61
CA SER A 194 -2.05 1.08 -3.48
C SER A 194 -2.79 1.06 -4.81
N ARG A 195 -2.11 1.40 -5.91
CA ARG A 195 -2.63 1.40 -7.30
C ARG A 195 -2.23 0.16 -8.10
N SER A 196 -1.52 -0.77 -7.46
CA SER A 196 -1.04 -1.98 -8.14
C SER A 196 -2.18 -2.82 -8.70
N ASP A 197 -2.00 -3.32 -9.92
CA ASP A 197 -2.90 -4.30 -10.54
C ASP A 197 -2.89 -5.68 -9.86
N LYS A 198 -1.96 -5.91 -8.94
CA LYS A 198 -1.81 -7.16 -8.18
C LYS A 198 -2.74 -7.26 -6.98
N ILE A 199 -3.40 -6.17 -6.60
CA ILE A 199 -4.30 -6.13 -5.45
C ILE A 199 -5.75 -5.85 -5.87
N VAL A 200 -6.66 -6.22 -4.99
CA VAL A 200 -8.05 -5.76 -4.98
C VAL A 200 -8.29 -4.94 -3.73
N ILE A 201 -8.97 -3.82 -3.87
CA ILE A 201 -9.33 -2.98 -2.73
C ILE A 201 -10.60 -3.52 -2.10
N LEU A 202 -10.55 -3.84 -0.82
CA LEU A 202 -11.69 -4.39 -0.06
C LEU A 202 -12.57 -3.29 0.54
N GLY A 203 -12.03 -2.09 0.74
CA GLY A 203 -12.73 -0.96 1.34
C GLY A 203 -11.92 -0.28 2.45
N GLU A 204 -12.58 0.57 3.22
CA GLU A 204 -11.97 1.25 4.36
C GLU A 204 -12.17 0.45 5.64
N LEU A 205 -11.09 0.30 6.43
CA LEU A 205 -11.12 -0.36 7.72
C LEU A 205 -11.84 0.53 8.74
N ARG A 206 -12.88 0.00 9.35
CA ARG A 206 -13.66 0.69 10.40
C ARG A 206 -13.07 0.39 11.77
N LYS A 207 -13.09 1.42 12.61
CA LYS A 207 -12.81 1.30 14.04
C LYS A 207 -13.88 0.50 14.75
#